data_7d264949793ac760db12a638244cf3c5
#
_entry.id   7d264949793ac760db12a638244cf3c5
#
_cell.length_a   1.000
_cell.length_b   1.000
_cell.length_c   1.000
_cell.angle_alpha   90.00
_cell.angle_beta   90.00
_cell.angle_gamma   90.00
#
_symmetry.space_group_name_H-M   'P 1'
#
loop_
_entity.id
_entity.type
_entity.pdbx_description
1 polymer ?
#
loop_
_entity_poly.entity_id
_entity_poly.type
_entity_poly.pdbx_seq_one_letter_code
_entity_poly.pdbx_strand_id
1 'polypeptide(L)'
;MKNTSTKENDLKKVITYGTFDLLHYGHINLLKRAKALGDYLIVGVTTDSFDISRGKLNVQQSLMERIQAVKDTGLADEVIPEEYIGQKIDDIRRYHIDVFAIGSDWEGKFDYLKEYCEVVYLPRTANISSTKLRQENSGIRLGII
;
A
#
# COMPACT_ATOMS: atom_id res chain seq x y z
N MET A 1 28.07 -20.35 3.40
CA MET A 1 27.81 -20.07 3.01
C MET A 1 27.12 -19.27 2.85
N LYS A 2 26.88 -18.81 2.65
CA LYS A 2 26.17 -17.96 2.56
C LYS A 2 25.41 -18.10 1.66
N ASN A 3 24.88 -18.49 1.15
CA ASN A 3 24.22 -18.57 0.40
C ASN A 3 22.98 -18.62 0.32
N THR A 4 22.27 -19.38 0.30
CA THR A 4 20.95 -19.46 -0.04
C THR A 4 20.10 -18.85 0.98
N SER A 5 20.16 -19.14 2.21
CA SER A 5 19.39 -18.47 3.24
C SER A 5 19.77 -17.00 3.31
N THR A 6 21.02 -16.71 3.03
CA THR A 6 21.48 -15.35 2.98
C THR A 6 20.75 -14.58 1.90
N LYS A 7 20.55 -15.22 0.76
CA LYS A 7 19.90 -14.56 -0.34
C LYS A 7 18.48 -14.13 0.03
N GLU A 8 17.75 -14.99 0.69
CA GLU A 8 16.40 -14.63 1.11
C GLU A 8 16.43 -13.51 2.13
N ASN A 9 17.40 -13.57 3.06
CA ASN A 9 17.52 -12.53 4.07
C ASN A 9 17.99 -11.21 3.48
N ASP A 10 18.60 -11.25 2.31
CA ASP A 10 19.10 -10.05 1.67
C ASP A 10 18.03 -9.29 0.89
N LEU A 11 16.84 -9.87 0.74
CA LEU A 11 15.78 -9.15 0.04
C LEU A 11 15.42 -7.91 0.83
N LYS A 12 15.34 -6.79 0.14
CA LYS A 12 14.89 -5.55 0.75
C LYS A 12 13.37 -5.56 0.73
N LYS A 13 12.76 -5.58 1.89
CA LYS A 13 11.32 -5.73 2.02
C LYS A 13 10.63 -4.42 2.31
N VAL A 14 9.60 -4.15 1.55
CA VAL A 14 8.80 -2.93 1.67
C VAL A 14 7.40 -3.31 2.08
N ILE A 15 6.78 -2.52 2.95
CA ILE A 15 5.39 -2.72 3.31
C ILE A 15 4.63 -1.41 3.13
N THR A 16 3.41 -1.50 2.65
CA THR A 16 2.51 -0.36 2.57
C THR A 16 1.11 -0.81 2.97
N TYR A 17 0.28 0.13 3.33
CA TYR A 17 -1.06 -0.16 3.82
C TYR A 17 -2.08 0.77 3.19
N GLY A 18 -3.30 0.31 3.09
CA GLY A 18 -4.38 1.14 2.61
C GLY A 18 -5.70 0.40 2.59
N THR A 19 -6.76 1.12 2.29
CA THR A 19 -8.08 0.54 2.13
C THR A 19 -8.21 -0.08 0.73
N PHE A 20 -7.66 0.58 -0.26
CA PHE A 20 -7.68 0.16 -1.67
C PHE A 20 -9.09 -0.13 -2.17
N ASP A 21 -10.02 0.76 -1.80
CA ASP A 21 -11.40 0.65 -2.24
C ASP A 21 -11.50 1.16 -3.67
N LEU A 22 -12.18 0.41 -4.53
CA LEU A 22 -12.36 0.81 -5.93
C LEU A 22 -11.03 1.18 -6.56
N LEU A 23 -10.12 0.23 -6.55
CA LEU A 23 -8.74 0.43 -6.98
C LEU A 23 -8.67 1.21 -8.29
N HIS A 24 -7.87 2.27 -8.30
CA HIS A 24 -7.75 3.11 -9.46
C HIS A 24 -6.28 3.45 -9.73
N TYR A 25 -6.07 4.27 -10.73
CA TYR A 25 -4.75 4.60 -11.24
C TYR A 25 -3.81 5.14 -10.14
N GLY A 26 -4.36 5.97 -9.25
CA GLY A 26 -3.56 6.51 -8.14
C GLY A 26 -3.04 5.40 -7.22
N HIS A 27 -3.87 4.42 -6.93
CA HIS A 27 -3.46 3.28 -6.11
C HIS A 27 -2.36 2.48 -6.82
N ILE A 28 -2.52 2.27 -8.12
CA ILE A 28 -1.55 1.50 -8.88
C ILE A 28 -0.20 2.20 -8.89
N ASN A 29 -0.21 3.52 -9.07
CA ASN A 29 1.04 4.28 -9.04
C ASN A 29 1.71 4.21 -7.68
N LEU A 30 0.92 4.28 -6.60
CA LEU A 30 1.47 4.14 -5.27
C LEU A 30 2.16 2.78 -5.10
N LEU A 31 1.49 1.72 -5.55
CA LEU A 31 2.05 0.38 -5.44
C LEU A 31 3.32 0.23 -6.28
N LYS A 32 3.35 0.81 -7.46
CA LYS A 32 4.54 0.78 -8.30
C LYS A 32 5.71 1.48 -7.63
N ARG A 33 5.44 2.63 -7.02
CA ARG A 33 6.49 3.39 -6.35
C ARG A 33 6.98 2.67 -5.11
N ALA A 34 6.07 2.05 -4.36
CA ALA A 34 6.46 1.27 -3.20
C ALA A 34 7.31 0.08 -3.61
N LYS A 35 6.88 -0.61 -4.67
CA LYS A 35 7.63 -1.77 -5.17
C LYS A 35 9.04 -1.38 -5.58
N ALA A 36 9.20 -0.20 -6.15
CA ALA A 36 10.51 0.25 -6.63
C ALA A 36 11.50 0.53 -5.51
N LEU A 37 11.04 0.58 -4.25
CA LEU A 37 11.92 0.85 -3.12
C LEU A 37 12.66 -0.39 -2.63
N GLY A 38 12.31 -1.56 -3.11
CA GLY A 38 12.96 -2.78 -2.64
C GLY A 38 12.71 -3.95 -3.57
N ASP A 39 12.89 -5.14 -3.01
CA ASP A 39 12.79 -6.37 -3.79
C ASP A 39 11.50 -7.14 -3.56
N TYR A 40 10.82 -6.87 -2.47
CA TYR A 40 9.66 -7.63 -2.07
C TYR A 40 8.65 -6.68 -1.44
N LEU A 41 7.43 -6.66 -1.95
CA LEU A 41 6.40 -5.74 -1.47
C LEU A 41 5.26 -6.50 -0.80
N ILE A 42 5.00 -6.13 0.45
CA ILE A 42 3.86 -6.62 1.20
C ILE A 42 2.83 -5.48 1.26
N VAL A 43 1.58 -5.79 0.98
CA VAL A 43 0.52 -4.78 1.02
C VAL A 43 -0.50 -5.20 2.07
N GLY A 44 -0.74 -4.33 3.05
CA GLY A 44 -1.76 -4.54 4.07
C GLY A 44 -3.05 -3.85 3.65
N VAL A 45 -4.15 -4.59 3.65
CA VAL A 45 -5.46 -4.07 3.27
C VAL A 45 -6.33 -4.06 4.51
N THR A 46 -6.90 -2.88 4.82
CA THR A 46 -7.66 -2.73 6.05
C THR A 46 -8.95 -3.56 6.01
N THR A 47 -9.26 -4.23 7.12
CA THR A 47 -10.48 -5.00 7.22
C THR A 47 -11.68 -4.07 7.36
N ASP A 48 -12.88 -4.58 7.12
CA ASP A 48 -14.09 -3.79 7.25
C ASP A 48 -14.26 -3.27 8.68
N SER A 49 -14.02 -4.12 9.67
CA SER A 49 -14.18 -3.70 11.06
C SER A 49 -13.12 -2.68 11.45
N PHE A 50 -11.91 -2.80 10.93
CA PHE A 50 -10.86 -1.83 11.22
C PHE A 50 -11.20 -0.48 10.59
N ASP A 51 -11.72 -0.48 9.37
CA ASP A 51 -12.17 0.75 8.71
C ASP A 51 -13.24 1.44 9.54
N ILE A 52 -14.23 0.69 9.99
CA ILE A 52 -15.33 1.24 10.79
C ILE A 52 -14.78 1.82 12.09
N SER A 53 -13.86 1.12 12.73
CA SER A 53 -13.29 1.59 14.01
C SER A 53 -12.54 2.90 13.84
N ARG A 54 -12.03 3.17 12.64
CA ARG A 54 -11.33 4.42 12.35
C ARG A 54 -12.25 5.49 11.80
N GLY A 55 -13.55 5.21 11.73
CA GLY A 55 -14.51 6.18 11.22
C GLY A 55 -14.63 6.18 9.70
N LYS A 56 -14.06 5.20 9.01
CA LYS A 56 -14.15 5.13 7.57
C LYS A 56 -15.37 4.28 7.22
N LEU A 57 -16.47 4.94 6.89
CA LEU A 57 -17.76 4.28 6.80
C LEU A 57 -18.27 4.10 5.37
N ASN A 58 -17.56 4.61 4.39
CA ASN A 58 -18.07 4.60 3.01
C ASN A 58 -17.30 3.68 2.07
N VAL A 59 -16.70 2.62 2.61
CA VAL A 59 -16.00 1.65 1.78
C VAL A 59 -17.03 0.85 1.00
N GLN A 60 -16.84 0.75 -0.30
CA GLN A 60 -17.81 0.13 -1.19
C GLN A 60 -17.62 -1.36 -1.40
N GLN A 61 -16.37 -1.81 -1.40
CA GLN A 61 -16.08 -3.19 -1.70
C GLN A 61 -15.74 -3.97 -0.43
N SER A 62 -16.01 -5.27 -0.46
CA SER A 62 -15.65 -6.15 0.65
C SER A 62 -14.13 -6.27 0.74
N LEU A 63 -13.66 -6.73 1.88
CA LEU A 63 -12.23 -6.98 2.07
C LEU A 63 -11.70 -7.92 1.00
N MET A 64 -12.44 -8.99 0.69
CA MET A 64 -11.95 -9.96 -0.28
C MET A 64 -11.86 -9.36 -1.68
N GLU A 65 -12.81 -8.52 -2.04
CA GLU A 65 -12.74 -7.84 -3.34
C GLU A 65 -11.54 -6.91 -3.41
N ARG A 66 -11.27 -6.21 -2.32
CA ARG A 66 -10.16 -5.26 -2.28
C ARG A 66 -8.81 -5.98 -2.29
N ILE A 67 -8.71 -7.08 -1.57
CA ILE A 67 -7.50 -7.90 -1.59
C ILE A 67 -7.26 -8.45 -2.99
N GLN A 68 -8.32 -8.96 -3.62
CA GLN A 68 -8.17 -9.53 -4.95
C GLN A 68 -7.73 -8.47 -5.96
N ALA A 69 -8.30 -7.28 -5.86
CA ALA A 69 -7.90 -6.18 -6.76
C ALA A 69 -6.41 -5.86 -6.63
N VAL A 70 -5.90 -5.84 -5.39
CA VAL A 70 -4.48 -5.59 -5.18
C VAL A 70 -3.65 -6.72 -5.77
N LYS A 71 -4.05 -7.96 -5.54
CA LYS A 71 -3.33 -9.12 -6.10
C LYS A 71 -3.31 -9.08 -7.62
N ASP A 72 -4.42 -8.67 -8.22
CA ASP A 72 -4.55 -8.67 -9.67
C ASP A 72 -3.62 -7.64 -10.33
N THR A 73 -3.12 -6.67 -9.58
CA THR A 73 -2.16 -5.72 -10.15
C THR A 73 -0.83 -6.40 -10.47
N GLY A 74 -0.53 -7.51 -9.83
CA GLY A 74 0.75 -8.18 -9.99
C GLY A 74 1.90 -7.47 -9.32
N LEU A 75 1.63 -6.40 -8.57
CA LEU A 75 2.69 -5.59 -7.96
C LEU A 75 3.02 -6.03 -6.53
N ALA A 76 2.07 -6.65 -5.83
CA ALA A 76 2.29 -7.09 -4.46
C ALA A 76 2.80 -8.52 -4.47
N ASP A 77 3.86 -8.76 -3.72
CA ASP A 77 4.37 -10.12 -3.54
C ASP A 77 3.56 -10.85 -2.48
N GLU A 78 2.97 -10.09 -1.56
CA GLU A 78 2.16 -10.67 -0.50
C GLU A 78 1.11 -9.65 -0.09
N VAL A 79 -0.12 -10.11 0.18
CA VAL A 79 -1.20 -9.22 0.63
C VAL A 79 -1.71 -9.76 1.95
N ILE A 80 -1.77 -8.90 2.95
CA ILE A 80 -2.22 -9.29 4.30
C ILE A 80 -3.34 -8.35 4.74
N PRO A 81 -4.20 -8.80 5.65
CA PRO A 81 -5.22 -7.90 6.21
C PRO A 81 -4.62 -7.04 7.31
N GLU A 82 -5.11 -5.83 7.47
CA GLU A 82 -4.77 -5.00 8.61
C GLU A 82 -6.00 -4.92 9.50
N GLU A 83 -5.89 -5.42 10.73
CA GLU A 83 -7.03 -5.67 11.60
C GLU A 83 -7.08 -4.84 12.87
N TYR A 84 -5.96 -4.30 13.32
CA TYR A 84 -5.94 -3.62 14.62
C TYR A 84 -4.90 -2.51 14.68
N ILE A 85 -5.13 -1.58 15.61
CA ILE A 85 -4.21 -0.49 15.87
C ILE A 85 -2.92 -1.07 16.43
N GLY A 86 -1.80 -0.62 15.92
CA GLY A 86 -0.51 -1.15 16.35
C GLY A 86 0.01 -2.29 15.52
N GLN A 87 -0.80 -2.81 14.60
CA GLN A 87 -0.38 -3.92 13.77
C GLN A 87 0.84 -3.57 12.92
N LYS A 88 1.00 -2.30 12.54
CA LYS A 88 2.12 -1.91 11.70
C LYS A 88 3.45 -2.24 12.37
N ILE A 89 3.56 -2.00 13.66
CA ILE A 89 4.80 -2.32 14.38
C ILE A 89 5.00 -3.83 14.41
N ASP A 90 3.94 -4.57 14.70
CA ASP A 90 4.02 -6.04 14.73
C ASP A 90 4.43 -6.60 13.38
N ASP A 91 3.87 -6.06 12.30
CA ASP A 91 4.17 -6.53 10.96
C ASP A 91 5.61 -6.21 10.57
N ILE A 92 6.09 -5.02 10.92
CA ILE A 92 7.46 -4.63 10.61
C ILE A 92 8.43 -5.62 11.25
N ARG A 93 8.15 -6.01 12.48
CA ARG A 93 8.98 -6.97 13.18
C ARG A 93 8.85 -8.37 12.62
N ARG A 94 7.60 -8.80 12.39
CA ARG A 94 7.34 -10.16 11.93
C ARG A 94 7.95 -10.45 10.57
N TYR A 95 7.81 -9.50 9.67
CA TYR A 95 8.28 -9.69 8.29
C TYR A 95 9.68 -9.15 8.04
N HIS A 96 10.33 -8.60 9.07
CA HIS A 96 11.67 -8.00 8.93
C HIS A 96 11.67 -6.95 7.85
N ILE A 97 10.76 -5.99 7.99
CA ILE A 97 10.58 -4.93 6.99
C ILE A 97 11.73 -3.94 7.03
N ASP A 98 12.23 -3.58 5.86
CA ASP A 98 13.28 -2.57 5.73
C ASP A 98 12.70 -1.18 5.50
N VAL A 99 11.58 -1.09 4.78
CA VAL A 99 10.98 0.19 4.41
C VAL A 99 9.48 0.15 4.59
N PHE A 100 8.96 1.13 5.30
CA PHE A 100 7.52 1.38 5.37
C PHE A 100 7.26 2.55 4.42
N ALA A 101 6.42 2.33 3.41
CA ALA A 101 6.11 3.36 2.42
C ALA A 101 4.62 3.66 2.45
N ILE A 102 4.28 4.93 2.37
CA ILE A 102 2.88 5.32 2.37
C ILE A 102 2.76 6.66 1.63
N GLY A 103 1.56 7.02 1.22
CA GLY A 103 1.36 8.25 0.47
C GLY A 103 1.69 9.49 1.28
N SER A 104 2.11 10.55 0.60
CA SER A 104 2.55 11.78 1.25
C SER A 104 1.43 12.52 1.97
N ASP A 105 0.17 12.15 1.71
CA ASP A 105 -0.95 12.73 2.47
C ASP A 105 -0.82 12.43 3.96
N TRP A 106 -0.07 11.40 4.30
CA TRP A 106 0.14 10.98 5.68
C TRP A 106 1.46 11.48 6.25
N GLU A 107 2.13 12.40 5.58
CA GLU A 107 3.47 12.82 5.97
C GLU A 107 3.52 13.21 7.44
N GLY A 108 4.51 12.67 8.15
CA GLY A 108 4.70 12.90 9.57
C GLY A 108 3.89 11.99 10.47
N LYS A 109 2.80 11.43 9.98
CA LYS A 109 1.88 10.65 10.84
C LYS A 109 2.47 9.32 11.27
N PHE A 110 3.42 8.80 10.53
CA PHE A 110 4.02 7.50 10.82
C PHE A 110 5.50 7.61 11.18
N ASP A 111 5.95 8.80 11.55
CA ASP A 111 7.34 8.98 11.95
C ASP A 111 7.73 8.12 13.14
N TYR A 112 6.75 7.74 13.97
CA TYR A 112 7.04 6.87 15.11
C TYR A 112 7.56 5.49 14.66
N LEU A 113 7.39 5.13 13.40
CA LEU A 113 7.91 3.85 12.90
C LEU A 113 9.38 3.93 12.53
N LYS A 114 9.97 5.13 12.55
CA LYS A 114 11.37 5.30 12.17
C LYS A 114 12.34 4.55 13.08
N GLU A 115 11.93 4.26 14.31
CA GLU A 115 12.80 3.49 15.17
C GLU A 115 12.85 2.00 14.78
N TYR A 116 11.96 1.57 13.89
CA TYR A 116 11.89 0.17 13.48
C TYR A 116 12.38 -0.06 12.04
N CYS A 117 12.23 0.92 11.18
CA CYS A 117 12.61 0.79 9.78
C CYS A 117 12.65 2.16 9.12
N GLU A 118 13.06 2.19 7.87
CA GLU A 118 13.02 3.44 7.10
C GLU A 118 11.56 3.77 6.78
N VAL A 119 11.19 5.04 6.89
CA VAL A 119 9.84 5.50 6.58
C VAL A 119 9.91 6.43 5.39
N VAL A 120 9.17 6.12 4.33
CA VAL A 120 9.18 6.90 3.10
C VAL A 120 7.77 7.36 2.80
N TYR A 121 7.58 8.65 2.61
CA TYR A 121 6.30 9.22 2.20
C TYR A 121 6.38 9.45 0.70
N LEU A 122 5.55 8.72 -0.03
CA LEU A 122 5.60 8.76 -1.49
C LEU A 122 4.76 9.92 -2.02
N PRO A 123 5.33 10.74 -2.90
CA PRO A 123 4.58 11.88 -3.41
C PRO A 123 3.43 11.38 -4.29
N ARG A 124 2.35 12.14 -4.28
CA ARG A 124 1.25 11.86 -5.17
C ARG A 124 1.71 12.01 -6.61
N THR A 125 1.12 11.20 -7.47
CA THR A 125 1.29 11.44 -8.89
C THR A 125 0.61 12.76 -9.20
N ALA A 126 1.33 13.68 -9.78
CA ALA A 126 0.80 14.99 -10.07
C ALA A 126 -0.51 14.89 -10.83
N ASN A 127 -1.49 15.65 -10.37
CA ASN A 127 -2.80 15.73 -11.01
C ASN A 127 -3.60 14.44 -11.03
N ILE A 128 -3.24 13.48 -10.19
CA ILE A 128 -4.01 12.25 -10.10
C ILE A 128 -4.85 12.30 -8.84
N SER A 129 -6.16 12.29 -9.02
CA SER A 129 -7.11 12.22 -7.93
C SER A 129 -8.36 11.57 -8.51
N SER A 130 -9.27 11.13 -7.64
CA SER A 130 -10.50 10.52 -8.12
C SER A 130 -11.30 11.49 -8.98
N THR A 131 -11.37 12.73 -8.56
CA THR A 131 -12.08 13.75 -9.32
C THR A 131 -11.44 13.98 -10.68
N LYS A 132 -10.12 14.12 -10.68
CA LYS A 132 -9.40 14.34 -11.92
C LYS A 132 -9.60 13.19 -12.90
N LEU A 133 -9.52 11.96 -12.39
CA LEU A 133 -9.70 10.80 -13.24
C LEU A 133 -11.11 10.74 -13.83
N ARG A 134 -12.11 11.08 -13.03
CA ARG A 134 -13.48 11.09 -13.53
C ARG A 134 -13.65 12.12 -14.62
N GLN A 135 -13.06 13.30 -14.45
CA GLN A 135 -13.13 14.33 -15.47
C GLN A 135 -12.46 13.90 -16.76
N GLU A 136 -11.31 13.30 -16.65
CA GLU A 136 -10.59 12.83 -17.83
C GLU A 136 -11.38 11.75 -18.57
N ASN A 137 -11.95 10.83 -17.83
CA ASN A 137 -12.70 9.75 -18.45
C ASN A 137 -13.95 10.25 -19.12
N SER A 138 -14.59 11.25 -18.56
CA SER A 138 -15.79 11.78 -19.16
C SER A 138 -15.48 12.69 -20.34
N GLY A 139 -14.30 13.24 -20.33
CA GLY A 139 -13.90 14.16 -21.38
C GLY A 139 -13.39 13.50 -22.61
N ILE A 140 -12.99 12.39 -22.50
CA ILE A 140 -12.41 11.79 -23.52
C ILE A 140 -12.56 10.70 -23.83
N ARG A 141 -12.66 10.44 -23.57
CA ARG A 141 -12.59 9.65 -23.56
C ARG A 141 -11.91 8.95 -23.85
N LEU A 142 -11.66 8.98 -24.06
CA LEU A 142 -10.94 8.60 -24.23
C LEU A 142 -10.11 7.87 -24.23
N GLY A 143 -10.24 7.68 -24.52
CA GLY A 143 -9.51 6.69 -24.72
C GLY A 143 -8.20 6.74 -24.21
N ILE A 144 -7.97 7.54 -23.80
CA ILE A 144 -6.92 7.72 -23.33
C ILE A 144 -6.57 7.03 -22.40
N ILE A 145 -7.13 6.62 -21.86
CA ILE A 145 -6.77 6.02 -20.83
C ILE A 145 -6.42 4.82 -20.91
#